data_1ee1d02f56e0905cea1b267312a875f2
#
_entry.id   1ee1d02f56e0905cea1b267312a875f2
#
_cell.length_a   1.000
_cell.length_b   1.000
_cell.length_c   1.000
_cell.angle_alpha   90.00
_cell.angle_beta   90.00
_cell.angle_gamma   90.00
#
_symmetry.space_group_name_H-M   'P 1'
#
loop_
_entity.id
_entity.type
_entity.pdbx_description
1 polymer ?
#
loop_
_entity_poly.entity_id
_entity_poly.type
_entity_poly.pdbx_seq_one_letter_code
_entity_poly.pdbx_strand_id
1 'polypeptide(L)'
;MTTKVALYCRVSTSTKDQTTENQLRELTAYCDRMSYEIIKIYEDEVSGAKSREKRPAYNEMCQDAFLKKFNIIIGWDVSRFGRSMKEFITFLSEMDDRNIGVIAVKNGLDSQSSSGRMMLKMIGLMEEWNREMLIERTNAGLARTVANGTKLGRKSVLTPSSKRTITTLRDNGLSIQKIADEIGINRGAVQRFLKAA
;
A
#
# COMPACT_ATOMS: atom_id res chain seq x y z
N MET A 1 -23.37 2.47 28.27
CA MET A 1 -22.00 3.01 28.04
C MET A 1 -22.07 3.90 26.82
N THR A 2 -21.58 5.13 26.92
CA THR A 2 -21.55 6.08 25.80
C THR A 2 -20.47 5.65 24.80
N THR A 3 -20.79 5.65 23.50
CA THR A 3 -19.83 5.28 22.47
C THR A 3 -18.84 6.41 22.27
N LYS A 4 -17.54 6.13 22.48
CA LYS A 4 -16.44 7.10 22.35
C LYS A 4 -16.03 7.23 20.89
N VAL A 5 -15.97 8.47 20.38
CA VAL A 5 -15.66 8.71 18.97
C VAL A 5 -14.54 9.73 18.80
N ALA A 6 -13.82 9.60 17.69
CA ALA A 6 -12.86 10.57 17.19
C ALA A 6 -13.39 11.22 15.91
N LEU A 7 -13.25 12.52 15.77
CA LEU A 7 -13.59 13.23 14.54
C LEU A 7 -12.32 13.49 13.74
N TYR A 8 -12.40 13.27 12.43
CA TYR A 8 -11.32 13.63 11.51
C TYR A 8 -11.80 14.58 10.42
N CYS A 9 -11.18 15.75 10.39
CA CYS A 9 -11.43 16.79 9.40
C CYS A 9 -10.19 17.04 8.56
N ARG A 10 -10.41 17.25 7.24
CA ARG A 10 -9.33 17.64 6.33
C ARG A 10 -9.82 18.65 5.31
N VAL A 11 -9.11 19.76 5.19
CA VAL A 11 -9.39 20.79 4.18
C VAL A 11 -8.20 20.95 3.24
N SER A 12 -8.48 21.32 1.99
CA SER A 12 -7.45 21.74 1.06
C SER A 12 -7.22 23.25 1.22
N THR A 13 -5.96 23.67 1.21
CA THR A 13 -5.56 25.09 1.25
C THR A 13 -6.09 25.93 0.08
N SER A 14 -6.71 25.29 -0.94
CA SER A 14 -7.15 25.94 -2.19
C SER A 14 -8.66 26.17 -2.30
N THR A 15 -9.48 25.65 -1.40
CA THR A 15 -10.94 25.78 -1.48
C THR A 15 -11.47 26.67 -0.34
N LYS A 16 -11.84 27.92 -0.67
CA LYS A 16 -12.41 28.88 0.28
C LYS A 16 -13.82 28.51 0.79
N ASP A 17 -14.49 27.52 0.19
CA ASP A 17 -15.92 27.25 0.44
C ASP A 17 -16.20 26.06 1.40
N GLN A 18 -15.19 25.31 1.82
CA GLN A 18 -15.36 24.25 2.82
C GLN A 18 -14.32 24.43 3.92
N THR A 19 -14.65 25.27 4.88
CA THR A 19 -13.83 25.43 6.09
C THR A 19 -13.91 24.18 6.96
N THR A 20 -12.84 23.87 7.69
CA THR A 20 -12.84 22.81 8.72
C THR A 20 -14.03 22.98 9.66
N GLU A 21 -14.40 24.23 9.96
CA GLU A 21 -15.53 24.60 10.82
C GLU A 21 -16.87 24.06 10.33
N ASN A 22 -17.16 24.12 9.02
CA ASN A 22 -18.41 23.59 8.47
C ASN A 22 -18.48 22.06 8.59
N GLN A 23 -17.35 21.36 8.28
CA GLN A 23 -17.27 19.91 8.47
C GLN A 23 -17.44 19.56 9.96
N LEU A 24 -16.72 20.25 10.84
CA LEU A 24 -16.78 20.01 12.28
C LEU A 24 -18.19 20.21 12.83
N ARG A 25 -18.88 21.31 12.44
CA ARG A 25 -20.25 21.55 12.86
C ARG A 25 -21.20 20.42 12.48
N GLU A 26 -21.11 19.93 11.24
CA GLU A 26 -21.97 18.83 10.77
C GLU A 26 -21.63 17.49 11.45
N LEU A 27 -20.35 17.21 11.69
CA LEU A 27 -19.93 16.02 12.42
C LEU A 27 -20.33 16.06 13.89
N THR A 28 -20.23 17.21 14.53
CA THR A 28 -20.69 17.40 15.94
C THR A 28 -22.21 17.20 16.03
N ALA A 29 -22.98 17.81 15.13
CA ALA A 29 -24.42 17.61 15.08
C ALA A 29 -24.83 16.15 14.82
N TYR A 30 -24.03 15.42 14.04
CA TYR A 30 -24.22 13.98 13.88
C TYR A 30 -23.97 13.22 15.19
N CYS A 31 -22.87 13.53 15.90
CA CYS A 31 -22.55 12.89 17.18
C CYS A 31 -23.60 13.15 18.25
N ASP A 32 -24.12 14.39 18.34
CA ASP A 32 -25.17 14.75 19.29
C ASP A 32 -26.45 13.93 19.02
N ARG A 33 -26.86 13.83 17.75
CA ARG A 33 -28.01 13.03 17.34
C ARG A 33 -27.89 11.54 17.67
N MET A 34 -26.65 11.01 17.58
CA MET A 34 -26.33 9.59 17.86
C MET A 34 -25.97 9.36 19.33
N SER A 35 -25.95 10.39 20.17
CA SER A 35 -25.51 10.34 21.57
C SER A 35 -24.08 9.78 21.72
N TYR A 36 -23.18 10.19 20.85
CA TYR A 36 -21.76 9.82 20.88
C TYR A 36 -20.96 10.80 21.71
N GLU A 37 -19.93 10.30 22.42
CA GLU A 37 -18.98 11.10 23.18
C GLU A 37 -17.74 11.40 22.33
N ILE A 38 -17.53 12.68 21.98
CA ILE A 38 -16.36 13.10 21.19
C ILE A 38 -15.15 13.18 22.12
N ILE A 39 -14.18 12.28 21.93
CA ILE A 39 -12.95 12.22 22.74
C ILE A 39 -11.91 13.18 22.20
N LYS A 40 -11.76 13.24 20.85
CA LYS A 40 -10.75 14.08 20.22
C LYS A 40 -11.13 14.43 18.78
N ILE A 41 -10.69 15.61 18.36
CA ILE A 41 -10.82 16.11 17.00
C ILE A 41 -9.41 16.19 16.40
N TYR A 42 -9.25 15.63 15.21
CA TYR A 42 -8.00 15.63 14.45
C TYR A 42 -8.21 16.43 13.17
N GLU A 43 -7.38 17.43 12.94
CA GLU A 43 -7.52 18.36 11.84
C GLU A 43 -6.23 18.45 11.02
N ASP A 44 -6.30 18.22 9.71
CA ASP A 44 -5.20 18.43 8.78
C ASP A 44 -5.55 19.50 7.74
N GLU A 45 -4.70 20.52 7.63
CA GLU A 45 -4.75 21.52 6.56
C GLU A 45 -3.75 21.15 5.46
N VAL A 46 -4.12 20.26 4.55
CA VAL A 46 -3.22 19.82 3.49
C VAL A 46 -3.96 19.57 2.18
N SER A 47 -3.34 19.97 1.06
CA SER A 47 -3.89 19.63 -0.26
C SER A 47 -3.98 18.11 -0.43
N GLY A 48 -5.06 17.63 -1.08
CA GLY A 48 -5.31 16.20 -1.30
C GLY A 48 -4.20 15.44 -2.05
N ALA A 49 -3.25 16.16 -2.67
CA ALA A 49 -2.12 15.60 -3.41
C ALA A 49 -0.91 15.18 -2.52
N LYS A 50 -0.89 15.55 -1.23
CA LYS A 50 0.26 15.24 -0.35
C LYS A 50 0.12 13.86 0.29
N SER A 51 1.25 13.11 0.38
CA SER A 51 1.32 11.75 0.94
C SER A 51 0.87 11.68 2.41
N ARG A 52 0.53 10.46 2.89
CA ARG A 52 0.15 10.15 4.28
C ARG A 52 1.17 10.73 5.29
N GLU A 53 2.46 10.75 4.93
CA GLU A 53 3.56 11.31 5.75
C GLU A 53 3.40 12.80 6.07
N LYS A 54 2.61 13.55 5.27
CA LYS A 54 2.36 14.98 5.46
C LYS A 54 1.00 15.27 6.12
N ARG A 55 0.42 14.28 6.80
CA ARG A 55 -0.87 14.38 7.51
C ARG A 55 -0.65 14.03 8.99
N PRO A 56 -0.06 14.93 9.79
CA PRO A 56 0.30 14.64 11.17
C PRO A 56 -0.89 14.27 12.04
N ALA A 57 -2.03 14.97 11.91
CA ALA A 57 -3.22 14.66 12.68
C ALA A 57 -3.83 13.30 12.30
N TYR A 58 -3.80 12.92 11.02
CA TYR A 58 -4.21 11.58 10.57
C TYR A 58 -3.33 10.48 11.18
N ASN A 59 -2.02 10.69 11.19
CA ASN A 59 -1.09 9.71 11.76
C ASN A 59 -1.29 9.58 13.28
N GLU A 60 -1.50 10.69 13.98
CA GLU A 60 -1.83 10.69 15.41
C GLU A 60 -3.15 9.96 15.67
N MET A 61 -4.19 10.22 14.87
CA MET A 61 -5.47 9.50 14.94
C MET A 61 -5.28 7.97 14.80
N CYS A 62 -4.46 7.52 13.84
CA CYS A 62 -4.18 6.11 13.66
C CYS A 62 -3.43 5.50 14.86
N GLN A 63 -2.50 6.25 15.47
CA GLN A 63 -1.80 5.83 16.70
C GLN A 63 -2.77 5.73 17.89
N ASP A 64 -3.65 6.71 18.06
CA ASP A 64 -4.64 6.72 19.13
C ASP A 64 -5.70 5.62 18.95
N ALA A 65 -6.04 5.27 17.70
CA ALA A 65 -6.85 4.10 17.35
C ALA A 65 -6.15 2.79 17.75
N PHE A 66 -4.84 2.69 17.48
CA PHE A 66 -4.04 1.54 17.92
C PHE A 66 -4.07 1.38 19.46
N LEU A 67 -4.05 2.49 20.19
CA LEU A 67 -4.17 2.52 21.65
C LEU A 67 -5.62 2.36 22.17
N LYS A 68 -6.60 2.16 21.26
CA LYS A 68 -8.03 2.01 21.60
C LYS A 68 -8.61 3.13 22.45
N LYS A 69 -8.21 4.38 22.20
CA LYS A 69 -8.70 5.55 22.93
C LYS A 69 -10.15 5.88 22.61
N PHE A 70 -10.68 5.39 21.49
CA PHE A 70 -12.05 5.55 21.01
C PHE A 70 -12.50 4.29 20.26
N ASN A 71 -13.80 4.21 19.99
CA ASN A 71 -14.41 3.04 19.33
C ASN A 71 -14.72 3.29 17.84
N ILE A 72 -14.94 4.55 17.46
CA ILE A 72 -15.35 4.93 16.10
C ILE A 72 -14.56 6.16 15.66
N ILE A 73 -14.18 6.18 14.39
CA ILE A 73 -13.67 7.35 13.69
C ILE A 73 -14.75 7.86 12.76
N ILE A 74 -15.06 9.15 12.83
CA ILE A 74 -16.08 9.80 12.01
C ILE A 74 -15.44 10.87 11.16
N GLY A 75 -15.65 10.81 9.85
CA GLY A 75 -15.26 11.84 8.89
C GLY A 75 -16.41 12.28 8.01
N TRP A 76 -16.25 13.42 7.35
CA TRP A 76 -17.31 13.95 6.48
C TRP A 76 -17.52 13.08 5.24
N ASP A 77 -16.44 12.68 4.57
CA ASP A 77 -16.45 11.99 3.28
C ASP A 77 -15.32 10.96 3.23
N VAL A 78 -15.50 9.87 2.50
CA VAL A 78 -14.49 8.80 2.34
C VAL A 78 -13.14 9.33 1.83
N SER A 79 -13.15 10.40 1.01
CA SER A 79 -11.93 11.04 0.53
C SER A 79 -11.09 11.70 1.62
N ARG A 80 -11.61 11.87 2.82
CA ARG A 80 -10.85 12.36 3.98
C ARG A 80 -9.85 11.31 4.45
N PHE A 81 -10.23 10.03 4.40
CA PHE A 81 -9.43 8.92 4.88
C PHE A 81 -8.39 8.41 3.87
N GLY A 82 -8.69 8.46 2.56
CA GLY A 82 -7.79 8.02 1.50
C GLY A 82 -7.85 8.93 0.26
N ARG A 83 -6.77 8.96 -0.53
CA ARG A 83 -6.71 9.68 -1.82
C ARG A 83 -7.21 8.83 -2.97
N SER A 84 -7.25 7.54 -2.77
CA SER A 84 -7.75 6.54 -3.70
C SER A 84 -8.62 5.55 -2.96
N MET A 85 -9.47 4.84 -3.69
CA MET A 85 -10.27 3.77 -3.12
C MET A 85 -9.38 2.72 -2.44
N LYS A 86 -8.23 2.39 -3.03
CA LYS A 86 -7.27 1.47 -2.45
C LYS A 86 -6.77 1.91 -1.06
N GLU A 87 -6.36 3.18 -0.93
CA GLU A 87 -5.92 3.71 0.37
C GLU A 87 -7.04 3.68 1.41
N PHE A 88 -8.26 4.00 0.99
CA PHE A 88 -9.44 3.97 1.87
C PHE A 88 -9.75 2.55 2.35
N ILE A 89 -9.69 1.56 1.45
CA ILE A 89 -9.91 0.15 1.79
C ILE A 89 -8.85 -0.34 2.78
N THR A 90 -7.57 -0.02 2.51
CA THR A 90 -6.48 -0.37 3.43
C THR A 90 -6.71 0.22 4.81
N PHE A 91 -7.11 1.50 4.88
CA PHE A 91 -7.46 2.15 6.15
C PHE A 91 -8.62 1.46 6.86
N LEU A 92 -9.70 1.11 6.12
CA LEU A 92 -10.85 0.40 6.70
C LEU A 92 -10.46 -0.97 7.24
N SER A 93 -9.64 -1.74 6.52
CA SER A 93 -9.13 -3.03 6.98
C SER A 93 -8.27 -2.88 8.24
N GLU A 94 -7.37 -1.89 8.27
CA GLU A 94 -6.56 -1.57 9.45
C GLU A 94 -7.41 -1.21 10.68
N MET A 95 -8.55 -0.54 10.50
CA MET A 95 -9.46 -0.19 11.58
C MET A 95 -10.32 -1.37 12.02
N ASP A 96 -10.80 -2.19 11.08
CA ASP A 96 -11.58 -3.39 11.36
C ASP A 96 -10.77 -4.42 12.18
N ASP A 97 -9.52 -4.66 11.83
CA ASP A 97 -8.58 -5.50 12.57
C ASP A 97 -8.43 -5.09 14.05
N ARG A 98 -8.69 -3.81 14.34
CA ARG A 98 -8.62 -3.22 15.69
C ARG A 98 -9.99 -3.12 16.37
N ASN A 99 -11.05 -3.52 15.69
CA ASN A 99 -12.44 -3.32 16.10
C ASN A 99 -12.79 -1.82 16.28
N ILE A 100 -12.27 -0.96 15.43
CA ILE A 100 -12.61 0.47 15.35
C ILE A 100 -13.56 0.71 14.18
N GLY A 101 -14.75 1.22 14.48
CA GLY A 101 -15.71 1.61 13.44
C GLY A 101 -15.25 2.83 12.64
N VAL A 102 -15.67 2.90 11.37
CA VAL A 102 -15.44 4.07 10.52
C VAL A 102 -16.77 4.52 9.93
N ILE A 103 -17.08 5.80 10.11
CA ILE A 103 -18.28 6.43 9.56
C ILE A 103 -17.89 7.57 8.62
N ALA A 104 -18.44 7.59 7.40
CA ALA A 104 -18.37 8.71 6.47
C ALA A 104 -19.79 9.26 6.26
N VAL A 105 -20.08 10.39 6.92
CA VAL A 105 -21.45 10.90 7.08
C VAL A 105 -22.09 11.21 5.74
N LYS A 106 -21.41 11.94 4.85
CA LYS A 106 -21.89 12.32 3.52
C LYS A 106 -22.21 11.12 2.64
N ASN A 107 -21.45 10.04 2.77
CA ASN A 107 -21.62 8.85 1.94
C ASN A 107 -22.61 7.83 2.54
N GLY A 108 -23.15 8.09 3.74
CA GLY A 108 -23.99 7.13 4.46
C GLY A 108 -23.26 5.83 4.79
N LEU A 109 -21.93 5.87 4.84
CA LEU A 109 -21.11 4.69 5.14
C LEU A 109 -20.92 4.56 6.64
N ASP A 110 -21.28 3.40 7.18
CA ASP A 110 -21.00 2.99 8.54
C ASP A 110 -20.44 1.55 8.49
N SER A 111 -19.15 1.39 8.76
CA SER A 111 -18.47 0.09 8.70
C SER A 111 -18.98 -0.93 9.72
N GLN A 112 -19.65 -0.49 10.78
CA GLN A 112 -20.21 -1.36 11.81
C GLN A 112 -21.63 -1.85 11.46
N SER A 113 -22.29 -1.22 10.50
CA SER A 113 -23.60 -1.67 10.03
C SER A 113 -23.49 -2.96 9.21
N SER A 114 -24.56 -3.74 9.12
CA SER A 114 -24.59 -4.97 8.31
C SER A 114 -24.33 -4.68 6.83
N SER A 115 -24.87 -3.58 6.30
CA SER A 115 -24.65 -3.12 4.93
C SER A 115 -23.20 -2.65 4.72
N GLY A 116 -22.62 -1.91 5.67
CA GLY A 116 -21.23 -1.46 5.62
C GLY A 116 -20.25 -2.64 5.64
N ARG A 117 -20.45 -3.61 6.53
CA ARG A 117 -19.64 -4.84 6.55
C ARG A 117 -19.75 -5.63 5.24
N MET A 118 -20.96 -5.73 4.67
CA MET A 118 -21.13 -6.39 3.38
C MET A 118 -20.40 -5.64 2.27
N MET A 119 -20.50 -4.30 2.23
CA MET A 119 -19.77 -3.48 1.29
C MET A 119 -18.26 -3.65 1.39
N LEU A 120 -17.70 -3.69 2.60
CA LEU A 120 -16.27 -3.95 2.85
C LEU A 120 -15.84 -5.32 2.30
N LYS A 121 -16.63 -6.37 2.54
CA LYS A 121 -16.35 -7.71 1.97
C LYS A 121 -16.37 -7.71 0.44
N MET A 122 -17.35 -7.04 -0.17
CA MET A 122 -17.41 -6.92 -1.63
C MET A 122 -16.18 -6.20 -2.20
N ILE A 123 -15.74 -5.14 -1.56
CA ILE A 123 -14.55 -4.39 -1.97
C ILE A 123 -13.30 -5.28 -1.86
N GLY A 124 -13.15 -6.04 -0.76
CA GLY A 124 -12.06 -7.02 -0.60
C GLY A 124 -12.03 -8.05 -1.72
N LEU A 125 -13.18 -8.63 -2.07
CA LEU A 125 -13.30 -9.57 -3.18
C LEU A 125 -12.93 -8.94 -4.55
N MET A 126 -13.30 -7.69 -4.78
CA MET A 126 -12.92 -6.97 -6.01
C MET A 126 -11.41 -6.72 -6.10
N GLU A 127 -10.74 -6.41 -4.98
CA GLU A 127 -9.28 -6.25 -4.94
C GLU A 127 -8.56 -7.58 -5.21
N GLU A 128 -9.05 -8.68 -4.66
CA GLU A 128 -8.52 -10.02 -4.91
C GLU A 128 -8.67 -10.41 -6.38
N TRP A 129 -9.86 -10.22 -6.95
CA TRP A 129 -10.13 -10.45 -8.37
C TRP A 129 -9.22 -9.60 -9.28
N ASN A 130 -9.06 -8.30 -8.99
CA ASN A 130 -8.16 -7.43 -9.74
C ASN A 130 -6.71 -7.91 -9.68
N ARG A 131 -6.26 -8.42 -8.53
CA ARG A 131 -4.92 -9.01 -8.37
C ARG A 131 -4.75 -10.26 -9.22
N GLU A 132 -5.72 -11.15 -9.23
CA GLU A 132 -5.71 -12.37 -10.06
C GLU A 132 -5.63 -12.02 -11.55
N MET A 133 -6.47 -11.09 -12.01
CA MET A 133 -6.46 -10.61 -13.40
C MET A 133 -5.11 -9.99 -13.79
N LEU A 134 -4.45 -9.28 -12.86
CA LEU A 134 -3.12 -8.72 -13.11
C LEU A 134 -2.06 -9.83 -13.24
N ILE A 135 -2.11 -10.84 -12.39
CA ILE A 135 -1.21 -12.02 -12.46
C ILE A 135 -1.41 -12.74 -13.79
N GLU A 136 -2.65 -12.96 -14.19
CA GLU A 136 -3.00 -13.64 -15.43
C GLU A 136 -2.47 -12.89 -16.66
N ARG A 137 -2.68 -11.57 -16.73
CA ARG A 137 -2.13 -10.70 -17.78
C ARG A 137 -0.60 -10.72 -17.81
N THR A 138 0.03 -10.70 -16.65
CA THR A 138 1.50 -10.74 -16.53
C THR A 138 2.03 -12.08 -17.05
N ASN A 139 1.42 -13.19 -16.64
CA ASN A 139 1.81 -14.53 -17.08
C ASN A 139 1.61 -14.71 -18.59
N ALA A 140 0.50 -14.23 -19.14
CA ALA A 140 0.25 -14.24 -20.59
C ALA A 140 1.30 -13.40 -21.35
N GLY A 141 1.68 -12.23 -20.81
CA GLY A 141 2.75 -11.39 -21.35
C GLY A 141 4.11 -12.08 -21.32
N LEU A 142 4.45 -12.75 -20.22
CA LEU A 142 5.70 -13.51 -20.08
C LEU A 142 5.72 -14.71 -21.04
N ALA A 143 4.62 -15.46 -21.15
CA ALA A 143 4.50 -16.58 -22.11
C ALA A 143 4.71 -16.13 -23.55
N ARG A 144 4.12 -15.00 -23.96
CA ARG A 144 4.33 -14.42 -25.30
C ARG A 144 5.80 -14.02 -25.50
N THR A 145 6.45 -13.44 -24.49
CA THR A 145 7.86 -13.03 -24.55
C THR A 145 8.77 -14.24 -24.73
N VAL A 146 8.49 -15.34 -24.03
CA VAL A 146 9.21 -16.62 -24.19
C VAL A 146 8.96 -17.22 -25.57
N ALA A 147 7.72 -17.23 -26.05
CA ALA A 147 7.36 -17.72 -27.38
C ALA A 147 8.09 -16.95 -28.50
N ASN A 148 8.35 -15.66 -28.29
CA ASN A 148 9.14 -14.82 -29.20
C ASN A 148 10.66 -15.05 -29.07
N GLY A 149 11.12 -16.09 -28.34
CA GLY A 149 12.52 -16.43 -28.18
C GLY A 149 13.30 -15.57 -27.19
N THR A 150 12.64 -14.68 -26.46
CA THR A 150 13.32 -13.82 -25.45
C THR A 150 13.56 -14.61 -24.17
N LYS A 151 14.83 -14.70 -23.76
CA LYS A 151 15.22 -15.36 -22.52
C LYS A 151 14.92 -14.48 -21.33
N LEU A 152 14.00 -14.91 -20.47
CA LEU A 152 13.63 -14.17 -19.26
C LEU A 152 14.70 -14.31 -18.18
N GLY A 153 14.73 -13.34 -17.25
CA GLY A 153 15.62 -13.31 -16.11
C GLY A 153 16.80 -12.35 -16.28
N ARG A 154 17.70 -12.38 -15.29
CA ARG A 154 18.88 -11.51 -15.29
C ARG A 154 19.82 -11.91 -16.43
N LYS A 155 20.24 -10.94 -17.24
CA LYS A 155 21.22 -11.17 -18.30
C LYS A 155 22.51 -11.77 -17.71
N SER A 156 23.07 -12.77 -18.43
CA SER A 156 24.33 -13.37 -18.03
C SER A 156 25.44 -12.33 -18.02
N VAL A 157 26.22 -12.29 -16.94
CA VAL A 157 27.43 -11.47 -16.86
C VAL A 157 28.55 -12.04 -17.76
N LEU A 158 28.42 -13.31 -18.15
CA LEU A 158 29.39 -14.00 -19.00
C LEU A 158 29.08 -13.75 -20.48
N THR A 159 29.93 -12.96 -21.11
CA THR A 159 29.93 -12.77 -22.57
C THR A 159 30.57 -13.98 -23.29
N PRO A 160 30.34 -14.16 -24.60
CA PRO A 160 31.02 -15.21 -25.37
C PRO A 160 32.57 -15.14 -25.26
N SER A 161 33.13 -13.94 -25.23
CA SER A 161 34.57 -13.73 -25.01
C SER A 161 35.00 -14.18 -23.62
N SER A 162 34.32 -13.73 -22.56
CA SER A 162 34.65 -14.14 -21.19
C SER A 162 34.59 -15.64 -21.01
N LYS A 163 33.63 -16.33 -21.65
CA LYS A 163 33.54 -17.80 -21.58
C LYS A 163 34.77 -18.47 -22.20
N ARG A 164 35.23 -18.01 -23.37
CA ARG A 164 36.47 -18.52 -24.00
C ARG A 164 37.69 -18.31 -23.10
N THR A 165 37.85 -17.09 -22.58
CA THR A 165 38.95 -16.78 -21.66
C THR A 165 38.93 -17.67 -20.41
N ILE A 166 37.74 -17.91 -19.80
CA ILE A 166 37.60 -18.80 -18.65
C ILE A 166 38.09 -20.22 -19.00
N THR A 167 37.70 -20.76 -20.14
CA THR A 167 38.13 -22.09 -20.57
C THR A 167 39.65 -22.14 -20.75
N THR A 168 40.24 -21.20 -21.50
CA THR A 168 41.70 -21.15 -21.73
C THR A 168 42.49 -21.02 -20.43
N LEU A 169 42.06 -20.14 -19.51
CA LEU A 169 42.74 -19.96 -18.23
C LEU A 169 42.61 -21.22 -17.35
N ARG A 170 41.50 -21.93 -17.46
CA ARG A 170 41.29 -23.18 -16.74
C ARG A 170 42.16 -24.30 -17.27
N ASP A 171 42.29 -24.40 -18.59
CA ASP A 171 43.18 -25.39 -19.26
C ASP A 171 44.66 -25.12 -18.91
N ASN A 172 45.02 -23.85 -18.69
CA ASN A 172 46.34 -23.45 -18.22
C ASN A 172 46.54 -23.70 -16.69
N GLY A 173 45.61 -24.38 -16.02
CA GLY A 173 45.73 -24.79 -14.61
C GLY A 173 45.42 -23.73 -13.57
N LEU A 174 44.86 -22.54 -13.96
CA LEU A 174 44.51 -21.51 -12.98
C LEU A 174 43.33 -21.93 -12.09
N SER A 175 43.38 -21.53 -10.82
CA SER A 175 42.28 -21.76 -9.89
C SER A 175 41.08 -20.86 -10.24
N ILE A 176 39.88 -21.34 -9.87
CA ILE A 176 38.61 -20.58 -10.12
C ILE A 176 38.65 -19.16 -9.53
N GLN A 177 39.30 -18.99 -8.37
CA GLN A 177 39.47 -17.70 -7.75
C GLN A 177 40.35 -16.79 -8.59
N LYS A 178 41.51 -17.23 -9.02
CA LYS A 178 42.44 -16.46 -9.86
C LYS A 178 41.79 -16.06 -11.20
N ILE A 179 41.03 -16.98 -11.83
CA ILE A 179 40.27 -16.71 -13.03
C ILE A 179 39.23 -15.61 -12.81
N ALA A 180 38.50 -15.68 -11.70
CA ALA A 180 37.47 -14.70 -11.35
C ALA A 180 38.09 -13.30 -11.14
N ASP A 181 39.23 -13.22 -10.46
CA ASP A 181 39.94 -11.97 -10.19
C ASP A 181 40.50 -11.35 -11.48
N GLU A 182 41.07 -12.17 -12.36
CA GLU A 182 41.68 -11.71 -13.61
C GLU A 182 40.67 -11.15 -14.61
N ILE A 183 39.48 -11.76 -14.69
CA ILE A 183 38.44 -11.30 -15.64
C ILE A 183 37.40 -10.35 -14.97
N GLY A 184 37.55 -10.04 -13.67
CA GLY A 184 36.67 -9.13 -12.95
C GLY A 184 35.23 -9.65 -12.80
N ILE A 185 35.01 -10.98 -12.76
CA ILE A 185 33.71 -11.60 -12.68
C ILE A 185 33.60 -12.42 -11.38
N ASN A 186 32.41 -12.42 -10.77
CA ASN A 186 32.17 -13.15 -9.53
C ASN A 186 32.55 -14.63 -9.66
N ARG A 187 33.31 -15.16 -8.68
CA ARG A 187 33.74 -16.57 -8.59
C ARG A 187 32.61 -17.57 -8.82
N GLY A 188 31.41 -17.31 -8.26
CA GLY A 188 30.25 -18.19 -8.41
C GLY A 188 29.75 -18.27 -9.86
N ALA A 189 29.95 -17.23 -10.68
CA ALA A 189 29.59 -17.23 -12.10
C ALA A 189 30.59 -18.10 -12.91
N VAL A 190 31.88 -17.98 -12.61
CA VAL A 190 32.93 -18.81 -13.22
C VAL A 190 32.73 -20.29 -12.86
N GLN A 191 32.47 -20.58 -11.58
CA GLN A 191 32.25 -21.95 -11.11
C GLN A 191 31.01 -22.60 -11.76
N ARG A 192 29.88 -21.87 -11.88
CA ARG A 192 28.67 -22.39 -12.56
C ARG A 192 28.91 -22.66 -14.02
N PHE A 193 29.66 -21.80 -14.70
CA PHE A 193 29.99 -22.00 -16.11
C PHE A 193 30.85 -23.26 -16.30
N LEU A 194 31.92 -23.44 -15.51
CA LEU A 194 32.78 -24.61 -15.59
C LEU A 194 32.13 -25.93 -15.18
N LYS A 195 31.04 -25.87 -14.37
CA LYS A 195 30.23 -27.07 -14.06
C LYS A 195 29.24 -27.46 -15.16
N ALA A 196 28.88 -26.49 -16.01
CA ALA A 196 27.88 -26.68 -17.09
C ALA A 196 28.53 -26.93 -18.46
N ALA A 197 29.85 -26.77 -18.57
CA ALA A 197 30.66 -27.03 -19.74
C ALA A 197 31.26 -28.45 -19.67
#